data_0b29264b8e15786f9046520332557743
#
_entry.id   0b29264b8e15786f9046520332557743
#
_cell.length_a   1.000
_cell.length_b   1.000
_cell.length_c   1.000
_cell.angle_alpha   90.00
_cell.angle_beta   90.00
_cell.angle_gamma   90.00
#
_symmetry.space_group_name_H-M   'P 1'
#
loop_
_entity.id
_entity.type
_entity.pdbx_description
1 polymer ?
#
loop_
_entity_poly.entity_id
_entity_poly.type
_entity_poly.pdbx_seq_one_letter_code
_entity_poly.pdbx_strand_id
1 'polypeptide(L)'
;MALLEVIALTAEDARAAEAGGADRIEVVADMAADGLTPDPEVVAEMRRATSLPMRTMLRANSGFRTTAPELDRLRRAAGDLAEAGADGFVLGFLDPFGAVDAASVAKLAAALPADLPWTFHRALDHATDPLAGWAAVRMLGCDAVLTAGSARGVESGLDVLARRAAEGPASARLLMAGGGLRRKHVAALAAAGVGAFHVGTAVRPDGSWDASVDPALVAEWRALVTAASA
;
A
#
# COMPACT_ATOMS: atom_id res chain seq x y z
N MET A 1 -10.54 5.74 -14.18
CA MET A 1 -9.10 5.77 -14.49
C MET A 1 -8.40 4.92 -13.42
N ALA A 2 -7.47 4.03 -13.82
CA ALA A 2 -6.77 3.19 -12.84
C ALA A 2 -5.73 4.01 -12.06
N LEU A 3 -5.54 3.66 -10.79
CA LEU A 3 -4.62 4.31 -9.87
C LEU A 3 -3.23 3.68 -9.96
N LEU A 4 -2.20 4.53 -10.04
CA LEU A 4 -0.80 4.16 -9.87
C LEU A 4 -0.27 4.75 -8.56
N GLU A 5 0.05 3.90 -7.59
CA GLU A 5 0.69 4.27 -6.33
C GLU A 5 2.18 3.92 -6.35
N VAL A 6 3.02 4.84 -5.91
CA VAL A 6 4.49 4.70 -5.87
C VAL A 6 4.99 4.79 -4.43
N ILE A 7 5.89 3.90 -4.02
CA ILE A 7 6.57 3.99 -2.72
C ILE A 7 7.60 5.13 -2.77
N ALA A 8 7.48 6.06 -1.82
CA ALA A 8 8.39 7.17 -1.62
C ALA A 8 9.06 7.10 -0.23
N LEU A 9 10.38 7.27 -0.20
CA LEU A 9 11.19 7.28 1.02
C LEU A 9 11.67 8.67 1.37
N THR A 10 11.72 9.58 0.38
CA THR A 10 12.28 10.92 0.49
C THR A 10 11.43 11.95 -0.26
N ALA A 11 11.64 13.22 0.03
CA ALA A 11 11.02 14.32 -0.70
C ALA A 11 11.43 14.33 -2.20
N GLU A 12 12.61 13.80 -2.54
CA GLU A 12 13.05 13.61 -3.92
C GLU A 12 12.21 12.56 -4.63
N ASP A 13 11.98 11.40 -3.97
CA ASP A 13 11.09 10.36 -4.48
C ASP A 13 9.68 10.90 -4.74
N ALA A 14 9.15 11.71 -3.82
CA ALA A 14 7.81 12.29 -3.95
C ALA A 14 7.71 13.22 -5.17
N ARG A 15 8.71 14.10 -5.40
CA ARG A 15 8.77 14.95 -6.61
C ARG A 15 8.89 14.13 -7.89
N ALA A 16 9.72 13.09 -7.88
CA ALA A 16 9.91 12.23 -9.05
C ALA A 16 8.65 11.43 -9.38
N ALA A 17 7.94 10.92 -8.37
CA ALA A 17 6.67 10.24 -8.55
C ALA A 17 5.61 11.16 -9.18
N GLU A 18 5.48 12.41 -8.69
CA GLU A 18 4.57 13.41 -9.24
C GLU A 18 4.94 13.79 -10.67
N ALA A 19 6.20 14.07 -10.93
CA ALA A 19 6.70 14.41 -12.27
C ALA A 19 6.47 13.30 -13.29
N GLY A 20 6.52 12.03 -12.86
CA GLY A 20 6.23 10.86 -13.69
C GLY A 20 4.74 10.54 -13.83
N GLY A 21 3.85 11.26 -13.13
CA GLY A 21 2.40 11.12 -13.24
C GLY A 21 1.81 10.01 -12.37
N ALA A 22 2.42 9.68 -11.23
CA ALA A 22 1.76 8.89 -10.19
C ALA A 22 0.49 9.57 -9.70
N ASP A 23 -0.49 8.80 -9.26
CA ASP A 23 -1.75 9.34 -8.71
C ASP A 23 -1.69 9.49 -7.18
N ARG A 24 -0.81 8.73 -6.52
CA ARG A 24 -0.65 8.70 -5.07
C ARG A 24 0.74 8.17 -4.72
N ILE A 25 1.24 8.53 -3.54
CA ILE A 25 2.42 7.91 -2.98
C ILE A 25 2.11 7.19 -1.67
N GLU A 26 2.83 6.09 -1.42
CA GLU A 26 2.92 5.46 -0.11
C GLU A 26 4.22 5.91 0.56
N VAL A 27 4.11 6.52 1.73
CA VAL A 27 5.27 7.01 2.50
C VAL A 27 5.63 6.00 3.57
N VAL A 28 6.84 5.47 3.50
CA VAL A 28 7.37 4.46 4.43
C VAL A 28 8.81 4.80 4.84
N ALA A 29 9.25 4.23 5.94
CA ALA A 29 10.66 4.16 6.33
C ALA A 29 11.16 2.72 6.29
N ASP A 30 12.47 2.53 6.32
CA ASP A 30 13.14 1.23 6.50
C ASP A 30 12.61 0.10 5.61
N MET A 31 12.98 0.14 4.34
CA MET A 31 12.61 -0.92 3.38
C MET A 31 13.32 -2.25 3.63
N ALA A 32 14.39 -2.28 4.44
CA ALA A 32 14.99 -3.54 4.89
C ALA A 32 14.06 -4.31 5.85
N ALA A 33 13.17 -3.58 6.52
CA ALA A 33 12.08 -4.13 7.34
C ALA A 33 10.73 -4.21 6.60
N ASP A 34 10.73 -4.14 5.26
CA ASP A 34 9.52 -4.12 4.42
C ASP A 34 8.58 -2.93 4.70
N GLY A 35 9.13 -1.78 5.08
CA GLY A 35 8.41 -0.54 5.32
C GLY A 35 7.84 -0.40 6.74
N LEU A 36 8.37 0.55 7.48
CA LEU A 36 7.92 0.94 8.82
C LEU A 36 7.29 2.34 8.81
N THR A 37 6.70 2.72 9.96
CA THR A 37 6.18 4.08 10.18
C THR A 37 7.30 5.11 10.01
N PRO A 38 7.14 6.10 9.12
CA PRO A 38 8.13 7.15 8.94
C PRO A 38 8.07 8.19 10.06
N ASP A 39 9.12 9.00 10.17
CA ASP A 39 9.15 10.17 11.02
C ASP A 39 8.19 11.25 10.47
N PRO A 40 7.41 11.95 11.31
CA PRO A 40 6.56 13.06 10.89
C PRO A 40 7.31 14.18 10.15
N GLU A 41 8.58 14.44 10.49
CA GLU A 41 9.40 15.44 9.77
C GLU A 41 9.60 15.05 8.30
N VAL A 42 9.83 13.78 8.01
CA VAL A 42 9.95 13.25 6.63
C VAL A 42 8.63 13.45 5.86
N VAL A 43 7.49 13.15 6.50
CA VAL A 43 6.17 13.36 5.90
C VAL A 43 5.93 14.85 5.60
N ALA A 44 6.28 15.74 6.53
CA ALA A 44 6.17 17.19 6.34
C ALA A 44 7.09 17.70 5.21
N GLU A 45 8.30 17.13 5.06
CA GLU A 45 9.18 17.43 3.93
C GLU A 45 8.59 16.98 2.60
N MET A 46 8.04 15.78 2.55
CA MET A 46 7.36 15.27 1.35
C MET A 46 6.13 16.12 1.01
N ARG A 47 5.33 16.53 2.02
CA ARG A 47 4.16 17.40 1.79
C ARG A 47 4.54 18.74 1.14
N ARG A 48 5.69 19.30 1.50
CA ARG A 48 6.22 20.52 0.84
C ARG A 48 6.73 20.26 -0.57
N ALA A 49 7.03 19.02 -0.90
CA ALA A 49 7.66 18.63 -2.15
C ALA A 49 6.67 18.18 -3.24
N THR A 50 5.45 17.74 -2.86
CA THR A 50 4.45 17.20 -3.79
C THR A 50 3.04 17.58 -3.40
N SER A 51 2.14 17.65 -4.39
CA SER A 51 0.70 17.79 -4.20
C SER A 51 -0.05 16.45 -4.19
N LEU A 52 0.64 15.33 -4.49
CA LEU A 52 0.02 14.01 -4.53
C LEU A 52 -0.58 13.62 -3.19
N PRO A 53 -1.71 12.91 -3.17
CA PRO A 53 -2.19 12.25 -1.96
C PRO A 53 -1.13 11.31 -1.38
N MET A 54 -0.96 11.33 -0.05
CA MET A 54 0.03 10.55 0.68
C MET A 54 -0.64 9.54 1.62
N ARG A 55 -0.36 8.24 1.42
CA ARG A 55 -0.70 7.16 2.37
C ARG A 55 0.54 6.85 3.21
N THR A 56 0.44 7.01 4.51
CA THR A 56 1.58 6.85 5.42
C THR A 56 1.48 5.55 6.21
N MET A 57 2.56 4.78 6.25
CA MET A 57 2.61 3.48 6.94
C MET A 57 2.46 3.64 8.45
N LEU A 58 1.62 2.80 9.04
CA LEU A 58 1.49 2.59 10.48
C LEU A 58 1.89 1.15 10.84
N ARG A 59 3.19 0.91 11.00
CA ARG A 59 3.78 -0.40 11.31
C ARG A 59 5.01 -0.22 12.18
N ALA A 60 5.01 -0.84 13.38
CA ALA A 60 6.01 -0.59 14.42
C ALA A 60 7.22 -1.52 14.36
N ASN A 61 7.16 -2.63 13.62
CA ASN A 61 8.22 -3.64 13.54
C ASN A 61 8.15 -4.41 12.21
N SER A 62 9.18 -5.19 11.88
CA SER A 62 9.29 -5.98 10.64
C SER A 62 8.30 -7.15 10.54
N GLY A 63 7.64 -7.52 11.66
CA GLY A 63 6.57 -8.52 11.67
C GLY A 63 5.20 -7.91 11.33
N PHE A 64 4.17 -8.78 11.31
CA PHE A 64 2.79 -8.36 11.16
C PHE A 64 2.00 -8.41 12.47
N ARG A 65 2.64 -8.74 13.58
CA ARG A 65 2.02 -8.72 14.92
C ARG A 65 2.21 -7.34 15.55
N THR A 66 1.28 -6.99 16.43
CA THR A 66 1.41 -5.80 17.28
C THR A 66 1.13 -6.16 18.74
N THR A 67 1.68 -5.35 19.63
CA THR A 67 1.43 -5.40 21.07
C THR A 67 0.59 -4.19 21.50
N ALA A 68 -0.02 -4.23 22.68
CA ALA A 68 -0.78 -3.10 23.18
C ALA A 68 0.07 -1.80 23.27
N PRO A 69 1.33 -1.83 23.79
CA PRO A 69 2.18 -0.63 23.76
C PRO A 69 2.54 -0.13 22.36
N GLU A 70 2.72 -1.04 21.37
CA GLU A 70 2.96 -0.65 19.98
C GLU A 70 1.71 -0.01 19.37
N LEU A 71 0.55 -0.61 19.59
CA LEU A 71 -0.72 -0.05 19.12
C LEU A 71 -0.96 1.37 19.66
N ASP A 72 -0.65 1.61 20.93
CA ASP A 72 -0.74 2.94 21.54
C ASP A 72 0.26 3.94 20.94
N ARG A 73 1.46 3.48 20.55
CA ARG A 73 2.43 4.32 19.81
C ARG A 73 1.92 4.66 18.41
N LEU A 74 1.40 3.66 17.68
CA LEU A 74 0.86 3.87 16.33
C LEU A 74 -0.36 4.81 16.32
N ARG A 75 -1.20 4.74 17.36
CA ARG A 75 -2.34 5.67 17.53
C ARG A 75 -1.89 7.12 17.69
N ARG A 76 -0.82 7.36 18.47
CA ARG A 76 -0.25 8.72 18.59
C ARG A 76 0.41 9.15 17.28
N ALA A 77 1.22 8.28 16.69
CA ALA A 77 1.86 8.55 15.41
C ALA A 77 0.85 8.92 14.31
N ALA A 78 -0.34 8.31 14.29
CA ALA A 78 -1.37 8.66 13.32
C ALA A 78 -1.81 10.13 13.41
N GLY A 79 -1.92 10.70 14.62
CA GLY A 79 -2.19 12.12 14.83
C GLY A 79 -1.04 12.99 14.31
N ASP A 80 0.19 12.70 14.76
CA ASP A 80 1.39 13.45 14.39
C ASP A 80 1.62 13.44 12.86
N LEU A 81 1.40 12.29 12.21
CA LEU A 81 1.55 12.13 10.77
C LEU A 81 0.46 12.86 9.97
N ALA A 82 -0.78 12.91 10.48
CA ALA A 82 -1.85 13.69 9.86
C ALA A 82 -1.55 15.19 9.94
N GLU A 83 -1.07 15.68 11.10
CA GLU A 83 -0.62 17.07 11.26
C GLU A 83 0.56 17.39 10.34
N ALA A 84 1.43 16.41 10.08
CA ALA A 84 2.54 16.53 9.11
C ALA A 84 2.09 16.54 7.64
N GLY A 85 0.83 16.20 7.34
CA GLY A 85 0.23 16.28 6.01
C GLY A 85 -0.07 14.93 5.34
N ALA A 86 -0.18 13.84 6.09
CA ALA A 86 -0.67 12.57 5.56
C ALA A 86 -2.17 12.68 5.20
N ASP A 87 -2.54 12.19 4.01
CA ASP A 87 -3.91 12.16 3.50
C ASP A 87 -4.61 10.82 3.76
N GLY A 88 -3.94 9.91 4.45
CA GLY A 88 -4.45 8.60 4.81
C GLY A 88 -3.35 7.67 5.29
N PHE A 89 -3.71 6.43 5.59
CA PHE A 89 -2.81 5.51 6.25
C PHE A 89 -2.76 4.13 5.59
N VAL A 90 -1.68 3.39 5.90
CA VAL A 90 -1.51 1.99 5.53
C VAL A 90 -1.24 1.20 6.80
N LEU A 91 -2.02 0.16 7.05
CA LEU A 91 -1.91 -0.66 8.26
C LEU A 91 -2.43 -2.09 8.04
N GLY A 92 -2.14 -2.99 8.97
CA GLY A 92 -2.64 -4.35 8.96
C GLY A 92 -1.92 -5.20 10.00
N PHE A 93 -2.63 -6.11 10.66
CA PHE A 93 -2.04 -6.98 11.67
C PHE A 93 -2.52 -8.41 11.53
N LEU A 94 -1.65 -9.34 11.96
CA LEU A 94 -1.97 -10.74 12.16
C LEU A 94 -1.88 -11.07 13.66
N ASP A 95 -2.75 -11.94 14.11
CA ASP A 95 -2.75 -12.48 15.46
C ASP A 95 -1.62 -13.51 15.67
N PRO A 96 -1.41 -14.05 16.89
CA PRO A 96 -0.41 -15.08 17.14
C PRO A 96 -0.59 -16.38 16.34
N PHE A 97 -1.77 -16.63 15.78
CA PHE A 97 -2.08 -17.82 14.99
C PHE A 97 -1.97 -17.56 13.47
N GLY A 98 -1.63 -16.31 13.10
CA GLY A 98 -1.50 -15.89 11.69
C GLY A 98 -2.83 -15.56 11.00
N ALA A 99 -3.92 -15.44 11.74
CA ALA A 99 -5.16 -14.89 11.21
C ALA A 99 -5.13 -13.34 11.22
N VAL A 100 -5.98 -12.68 10.42
CA VAL A 100 -6.13 -11.22 10.46
C VAL A 100 -6.61 -10.81 11.85
N ASP A 101 -5.83 -9.98 12.56
CA ASP A 101 -6.20 -9.41 13.86
C ASP A 101 -7.17 -8.24 13.66
N ALA A 102 -8.43 -8.60 13.39
CA ALA A 102 -9.50 -7.63 13.16
C ALA A 102 -9.69 -6.67 14.35
N ALA A 103 -9.44 -7.15 15.58
CA ALA A 103 -9.61 -6.34 16.79
C ALA A 103 -8.56 -5.23 16.89
N SER A 104 -7.29 -5.54 16.67
CA SER A 104 -6.20 -4.56 16.67
C SER A 104 -6.32 -3.59 15.49
N VAL A 105 -6.69 -4.08 14.30
CA VAL A 105 -6.96 -3.23 13.12
C VAL A 105 -8.10 -2.26 13.40
N ALA A 106 -9.24 -2.74 13.91
CA ALA A 106 -10.38 -1.87 14.21
C ALA A 106 -10.07 -0.82 15.28
N LYS A 107 -9.28 -1.18 16.30
CA LYS A 107 -8.83 -0.22 17.34
C LYS A 107 -7.96 0.88 16.77
N LEU A 108 -7.03 0.56 15.85
CA LEU A 108 -6.18 1.56 15.21
C LEU A 108 -6.99 2.39 14.22
N ALA A 109 -7.79 1.76 13.37
CA ALA A 109 -8.63 2.45 12.39
C ALA A 109 -9.62 3.44 13.03
N ALA A 110 -10.24 3.06 14.16
CA ALA A 110 -11.13 3.95 14.93
C ALA A 110 -10.41 5.15 15.59
N ALA A 111 -9.09 5.10 15.70
CA ALA A 111 -8.27 6.17 16.26
C ALA A 111 -7.61 7.05 15.18
N LEU A 112 -7.78 6.73 13.91
CA LEU A 112 -7.33 7.59 12.81
C LEU A 112 -8.10 8.92 12.85
N PRO A 113 -7.47 10.03 12.46
CA PRO A 113 -8.19 11.29 12.28
C PRO A 113 -9.40 11.08 11.37
N ALA A 114 -10.51 11.74 11.73
CA ALA A 114 -11.80 11.55 11.08
C ALA A 114 -11.69 11.73 9.56
N ASP A 115 -12.36 10.85 8.84
CA ASP A 115 -12.49 10.86 7.37
C ASP A 115 -11.20 10.57 6.58
N LEU A 116 -10.07 10.26 7.24
CA LEU A 116 -8.89 9.83 6.52
C LEU A 116 -9.00 8.35 6.10
N PRO A 117 -8.90 8.07 4.79
CA PRO A 117 -9.01 6.73 4.26
C PRO A 117 -7.76 5.90 4.60
N TRP A 118 -7.90 4.57 4.60
CA TRP A 118 -6.77 3.70 4.89
C TRP A 118 -6.74 2.42 4.07
N THR A 119 -5.54 1.94 3.80
CA THR A 119 -5.22 0.74 3.05
C THR A 119 -4.85 -0.39 4.01
N PHE A 120 -5.42 -1.60 3.84
CA PHE A 120 -4.89 -2.80 4.47
C PHE A 120 -3.70 -3.31 3.65
N HIS A 121 -2.53 -3.48 4.29
CA HIS A 121 -1.31 -3.84 3.58
C HIS A 121 -1.12 -5.35 3.41
N ARG A 122 0.03 -5.78 2.89
CA ARG A 122 0.37 -7.15 2.54
C ARG A 122 0.41 -8.17 3.69
N ALA A 123 0.06 -7.80 4.93
CA ALA A 123 -0.16 -8.79 6.00
C ALA A 123 -1.15 -9.89 5.56
N LEU A 124 -2.15 -9.54 4.72
CA LEU A 124 -3.07 -10.51 4.14
C LEU A 124 -2.37 -11.64 3.38
N ASP A 125 -1.30 -11.32 2.65
CA ASP A 125 -0.53 -12.30 1.87
C ASP A 125 0.20 -13.32 2.75
N HIS A 126 0.42 -12.97 4.01
CA HIS A 126 1.11 -13.78 5.02
C HIS A 126 0.16 -14.44 6.04
N ALA A 127 -1.14 -14.27 5.87
CA ALA A 127 -2.12 -14.96 6.71
C ALA A 127 -2.04 -16.49 6.52
N THR A 128 -2.23 -17.23 7.59
CA THR A 128 -2.25 -18.71 7.55
C THR A 128 -3.38 -19.23 6.64
N ASP A 129 -4.52 -18.55 6.66
CA ASP A 129 -5.64 -18.76 5.72
C ASP A 129 -5.94 -17.44 4.97
N PRO A 130 -5.35 -17.24 3.78
CA PRO A 130 -5.57 -16.01 3.00
C PRO A 130 -7.00 -15.85 2.46
N LEU A 131 -7.79 -16.92 2.41
CA LEU A 131 -9.19 -16.85 1.98
C LEU A 131 -10.06 -16.30 3.11
N ALA A 132 -9.95 -16.86 4.30
CA ALA A 132 -10.61 -16.32 5.50
C ALA A 132 -10.13 -14.90 5.80
N GLY A 133 -8.83 -14.62 5.63
CA GLY A 133 -8.24 -13.29 5.76
C GLY A 133 -8.86 -12.27 4.80
N TRP A 134 -9.05 -12.63 3.54
CA TRP A 134 -9.72 -11.77 2.55
C TRP A 134 -11.17 -11.45 2.97
N ALA A 135 -11.92 -12.47 3.40
CA ALA A 135 -13.28 -12.26 3.89
C ALA A 135 -13.32 -11.32 5.11
N ALA A 136 -12.38 -11.46 6.05
CA ALA A 136 -12.28 -10.59 7.21
C ALA A 136 -11.94 -9.14 6.84
N VAL A 137 -10.92 -8.93 6.01
CA VAL A 137 -10.44 -7.58 5.62
C VAL A 137 -11.53 -6.77 4.92
N ARG A 138 -12.36 -7.39 4.09
CA ARG A 138 -13.50 -6.73 3.41
C ARG A 138 -14.53 -6.12 4.37
N MET A 139 -14.56 -6.56 5.62
CA MET A 139 -15.48 -6.07 6.66
C MET A 139 -14.87 -5.00 7.55
N LEU A 140 -13.59 -4.65 7.38
CA LEU A 140 -12.87 -3.73 8.27
C LEU A 140 -13.02 -2.25 7.88
N GLY A 141 -13.60 -1.96 6.71
CA GLY A 141 -13.86 -0.57 6.28
C GLY A 141 -12.66 0.14 5.64
N CYS A 142 -11.60 -0.58 5.24
CA CYS A 142 -10.54 0.00 4.41
C CYS A 142 -11.07 0.34 3.01
N ASP A 143 -10.48 1.34 2.36
CA ASP A 143 -10.83 1.73 0.99
C ASP A 143 -9.96 1.04 -0.06
N ALA A 144 -8.84 0.42 0.36
CA ALA A 144 -7.99 -0.40 -0.49
C ALA A 144 -7.36 -1.58 0.28
N VAL A 145 -7.06 -2.66 -0.41
CA VAL A 145 -6.27 -3.79 0.09
C VAL A 145 -5.08 -3.99 -0.85
N LEU A 146 -3.90 -3.64 -0.37
CA LEU A 146 -2.64 -3.91 -1.05
C LEU A 146 -2.29 -5.40 -0.86
N THR A 147 -2.28 -6.15 -1.94
CA THR A 147 -2.02 -7.58 -1.90
C THR A 147 -1.34 -8.06 -3.18
N ALA A 148 -0.46 -9.02 -3.02
CA ALA A 148 0.14 -9.77 -4.12
C ALA A 148 -0.66 -11.05 -4.47
N GLY A 149 -1.65 -11.42 -3.64
CA GLY A 149 -2.34 -12.70 -3.74
C GLY A 149 -1.51 -13.89 -3.21
N SER A 150 -0.26 -13.66 -2.83
CA SER A 150 0.67 -14.66 -2.29
C SER A 150 1.82 -13.99 -1.52
N ALA A 151 2.28 -14.61 -0.46
CA ALA A 151 3.49 -14.18 0.25
C ALA A 151 4.73 -14.12 -0.67
N ARG A 152 4.75 -14.92 -1.75
CA ARG A 152 5.83 -14.96 -2.75
C ARG A 152 5.72 -13.89 -3.84
N GLY A 153 4.76 -12.97 -3.75
CA GLY A 153 4.56 -11.90 -4.70
C GLY A 153 3.55 -12.20 -5.81
N VAL A 154 3.28 -11.17 -6.64
CA VAL A 154 2.23 -11.16 -7.68
C VAL A 154 2.39 -12.29 -8.69
N GLU A 155 3.62 -12.66 -9.09
CA GLU A 155 3.86 -13.77 -10.02
C GLU A 155 3.20 -15.08 -9.56
N SER A 156 3.26 -15.35 -8.24
CA SER A 156 2.67 -16.54 -7.62
C SER A 156 1.20 -16.35 -7.23
N GLY A 157 0.73 -15.11 -7.15
CA GLY A 157 -0.61 -14.77 -6.68
C GLY A 157 -1.57 -14.27 -7.75
N LEU A 158 -1.15 -14.25 -9.03
CA LEU A 158 -1.93 -13.67 -10.12
C LEU A 158 -3.35 -14.24 -10.21
N ASP A 159 -3.49 -15.56 -10.15
CA ASP A 159 -4.78 -16.24 -10.18
C ASP A 159 -5.66 -15.93 -8.96
N VAL A 160 -5.04 -15.70 -7.80
CA VAL A 160 -5.77 -15.31 -6.58
C VAL A 160 -6.32 -13.90 -6.74
N LEU A 161 -5.52 -12.96 -7.26
CA LEU A 161 -5.97 -11.59 -7.53
C LEU A 161 -7.11 -11.56 -8.55
N ALA A 162 -6.99 -12.31 -9.64
CA ALA A 162 -8.02 -12.40 -10.66
C ALA A 162 -9.34 -12.99 -10.10
N ARG A 163 -9.26 -14.06 -9.29
CA ARG A 163 -10.46 -14.65 -8.64
C ARG A 163 -11.11 -13.66 -7.67
N ARG A 164 -10.34 -12.95 -6.84
CA ARG A 164 -10.88 -11.93 -5.92
C ARG A 164 -11.55 -10.79 -6.67
N ALA A 165 -10.97 -10.32 -7.76
CA ALA A 165 -11.59 -9.30 -8.60
C ALA A 165 -12.92 -9.79 -9.23
N ALA A 166 -12.97 -11.05 -9.65
CA ALA A 166 -14.17 -11.68 -10.23
C ALA A 166 -15.31 -11.90 -9.23
N GLU A 167 -15.08 -11.75 -7.92
CA GLU A 167 -16.16 -11.79 -6.91
C GLU A 167 -17.17 -10.63 -7.05
N GLY A 168 -16.83 -9.61 -7.81
CA GLY A 168 -17.72 -8.51 -8.17
C GLY A 168 -17.07 -7.14 -8.10
N PRO A 169 -17.78 -6.08 -8.56
CA PRO A 169 -17.20 -4.74 -8.68
C PRO A 169 -16.69 -4.14 -7.36
N ALA A 170 -17.29 -4.49 -6.23
CA ALA A 170 -16.84 -4.02 -4.92
C ALA A 170 -15.49 -4.63 -4.54
N SER A 171 -15.30 -5.94 -4.77
CA SER A 171 -14.03 -6.63 -4.56
C SER A 171 -12.94 -6.11 -5.49
N ALA A 172 -13.27 -5.94 -6.78
CA ALA A 172 -12.33 -5.41 -7.76
C ALA A 172 -11.83 -3.99 -7.40
N ARG A 173 -12.74 -3.11 -6.96
CA ARG A 173 -12.36 -1.74 -6.54
C ARG A 173 -11.50 -1.71 -5.27
N LEU A 174 -11.69 -2.67 -4.37
CA LEU A 174 -10.93 -2.76 -3.12
C LEU A 174 -9.49 -3.24 -3.37
N LEU A 175 -9.26 -4.01 -4.44
CA LEU A 175 -7.95 -4.58 -4.73
C LEU A 175 -6.96 -3.54 -5.27
N MET A 176 -5.79 -3.48 -4.65
CA MET A 176 -4.59 -2.83 -5.17
C MET A 176 -3.50 -3.88 -5.32
N ALA A 177 -3.08 -4.14 -6.55
CA ALA A 177 -2.08 -5.15 -6.85
C ALA A 177 -0.67 -4.60 -6.63
N GLY A 178 0.09 -5.24 -5.74
CA GLY A 178 1.48 -4.87 -5.43
C GLY A 178 2.24 -6.00 -4.75
N GLY A 179 3.55 -5.79 -4.54
CA GLY A 179 4.44 -6.84 -4.01
C GLY A 179 5.04 -7.69 -5.12
N GLY A 180 6.09 -7.15 -5.77
CA GLY A 180 6.74 -7.79 -6.92
C GLY A 180 5.91 -7.70 -8.21
N LEU A 181 5.09 -6.66 -8.35
CA LEU A 181 4.36 -6.38 -9.58
C LEU A 181 5.33 -6.10 -10.73
N ARG A 182 5.11 -6.71 -11.88
CA ARG A 182 5.87 -6.53 -13.11
C ARG A 182 4.96 -6.06 -14.23
N ARG A 183 5.51 -5.38 -15.24
CA ARG A 183 4.76 -4.85 -16.38
C ARG A 183 3.88 -5.90 -17.08
N LYS A 184 4.35 -7.13 -17.23
CA LYS A 184 3.62 -8.24 -17.84
C LYS A 184 2.32 -8.63 -17.11
N HIS A 185 2.18 -8.29 -15.82
CA HIS A 185 1.00 -8.63 -15.04
C HIS A 185 -0.16 -7.64 -15.23
N VAL A 186 0.14 -6.39 -15.62
CA VAL A 186 -0.83 -5.29 -15.60
C VAL A 186 -2.03 -5.57 -16.51
N ALA A 187 -1.80 -6.00 -17.74
CA ALA A 187 -2.89 -6.26 -18.68
C ALA A 187 -3.85 -7.35 -18.19
N ALA A 188 -3.33 -8.45 -17.64
CA ALA A 188 -4.17 -9.53 -17.11
C ALA A 188 -4.96 -9.10 -15.87
N LEU A 189 -4.35 -8.32 -14.97
CA LEU A 189 -5.02 -7.81 -13.77
C LEU A 189 -6.08 -6.77 -14.11
N ALA A 190 -5.79 -5.85 -15.03
CA ALA A 190 -6.77 -4.87 -15.52
C ALA A 190 -7.96 -5.54 -16.20
N ALA A 191 -7.72 -6.54 -17.06
CA ALA A 191 -8.77 -7.34 -17.70
C ALA A 191 -9.65 -8.10 -16.67
N ALA A 192 -9.07 -8.47 -15.51
CA ALA A 192 -9.82 -9.05 -14.39
C ALA A 192 -10.59 -8.00 -13.56
N GLY A 193 -10.42 -6.70 -13.83
CA GLY A 193 -11.12 -5.61 -13.17
C GLY A 193 -10.32 -4.92 -12.05
N VAL A 194 -9.03 -5.27 -11.85
CA VAL A 194 -8.17 -4.58 -10.88
C VAL A 194 -7.86 -3.18 -11.41
N GLY A 195 -8.22 -2.16 -10.63
CA GLY A 195 -8.08 -0.75 -11.00
C GLY A 195 -7.01 0.02 -10.21
N ALA A 196 -6.21 -0.65 -9.36
CA ALA A 196 -5.14 0.00 -8.60
C ALA A 196 -3.87 -0.84 -8.61
N PHE A 197 -2.74 -0.20 -8.85
CA PHE A 197 -1.42 -0.80 -9.03
C PHE A 197 -0.40 -0.09 -8.16
N HIS A 198 0.38 -0.87 -7.41
CA HIS A 198 1.36 -0.37 -6.45
C HIS A 198 2.75 -0.85 -6.83
N VAL A 199 3.70 0.08 -6.91
CA VAL A 199 5.09 -0.19 -7.31
C VAL A 199 6.09 0.47 -6.37
N GLY A 200 7.18 -0.25 -6.09
CA GLY A 200 8.32 0.25 -5.31
C GLY A 200 9.59 0.25 -6.16
N THR A 201 10.35 -0.85 -6.14
CA THR A 201 11.61 -0.97 -6.88
C THR A 201 11.45 -0.91 -8.40
N ALA A 202 10.26 -1.21 -8.94
CA ALA A 202 9.99 -1.20 -10.38
C ALA A 202 10.10 0.18 -11.05
N VAL A 203 10.12 1.26 -10.25
CA VAL A 203 10.31 2.65 -10.69
C VAL A 203 11.63 3.25 -10.21
N ARG A 204 12.59 2.38 -9.84
CA ARG A 204 13.94 2.77 -9.43
C ARG A 204 14.97 2.14 -10.36
N PRO A 205 16.07 2.84 -10.70
CA PRO A 205 17.16 2.24 -11.45
C PRO A 205 17.62 0.92 -10.84
N ASP A 206 17.86 -0.06 -11.71
CA ASP A 206 18.30 -1.42 -11.34
C ASP A 206 17.41 -2.15 -10.34
N GLY A 207 16.20 -1.64 -10.06
CA GLY A 207 15.29 -2.20 -9.06
C GLY A 207 15.82 -2.11 -7.63
N SER A 208 16.69 -1.15 -7.33
CA SER A 208 17.36 -1.00 -6.02
C SER A 208 16.65 0.02 -5.13
N TRP A 209 16.53 -0.29 -3.85
CA TRP A 209 16.09 0.67 -2.83
C TRP A 209 17.12 1.75 -2.53
N ASP A 210 18.39 1.57 -2.91
CA ASP A 210 19.45 2.57 -2.77
C ASP A 210 19.37 3.68 -3.83
N ALA A 211 18.60 3.45 -4.89
CA ALA A 211 18.35 4.43 -5.94
C ALA A 211 17.06 5.22 -5.67
N SER A 212 17.05 6.51 -6.01
CA SER A 212 15.83 7.34 -5.98
C SER A 212 14.83 6.89 -7.05
N VAL A 213 13.57 7.26 -6.89
CA VAL A 213 12.53 7.08 -7.91
C VAL A 213 12.93 7.82 -9.18
N ASP A 214 12.80 7.14 -10.33
CA ASP A 214 13.05 7.71 -11.65
C ASP A 214 11.70 8.15 -12.28
N PRO A 215 11.49 9.45 -12.55
CA PRO A 215 10.26 9.94 -13.13
C PRO A 215 9.97 9.36 -14.52
N ALA A 216 10.99 8.98 -15.29
CA ALA A 216 10.79 8.33 -16.58
C ALA A 216 10.21 6.92 -16.43
N LEU A 217 10.71 6.15 -15.45
CA LEU A 217 10.15 4.85 -15.14
C LEU A 217 8.71 4.94 -14.61
N VAL A 218 8.41 5.97 -13.80
CA VAL A 218 7.03 6.23 -13.35
C VAL A 218 6.12 6.55 -14.53
N ALA A 219 6.57 7.40 -15.47
CA ALA A 219 5.80 7.75 -16.67
C ALA A 219 5.52 6.53 -17.55
N GLU A 220 6.48 5.61 -17.69
CA GLU A 220 6.27 4.35 -18.40
C GLU A 220 5.21 3.46 -17.72
N TRP A 221 5.25 3.37 -16.39
CA TRP A 221 4.23 2.65 -15.61
C TRP A 221 2.86 3.34 -15.73
N ARG A 222 2.80 4.67 -15.67
CA ARG A 222 1.56 5.43 -15.86
C ARG A 222 0.93 5.14 -17.22
N ALA A 223 1.73 5.20 -18.29
CA ALA A 223 1.26 4.91 -19.65
C ALA A 223 0.73 3.47 -19.76
N LEU A 224 1.45 2.50 -19.19
CA LEU A 224 1.04 1.09 -19.19
C LEU A 224 -0.29 0.87 -18.46
N VAL A 225 -0.44 1.43 -17.26
CA VAL A 225 -1.66 1.31 -16.45
C VAL A 225 -2.84 1.99 -17.14
N THR A 226 -2.63 3.14 -17.78
CA THR A 226 -3.66 3.85 -18.54
C THR A 226 -4.13 3.02 -19.75
N ALA A 227 -3.20 2.50 -20.54
CA ALA A 227 -3.51 1.69 -21.72
C ALA A 227 -4.24 0.38 -21.39
N ALA A 228 -3.90 -0.26 -20.26
CA ALA A 228 -4.53 -1.49 -19.84
C ALA A 228 -5.95 -1.30 -19.27
N SER A 229 -6.34 -0.07 -18.93
CA SER A 229 -7.61 0.28 -18.28
C SER A 229 -8.57 1.05 -19.20
N ALA A 230 -8.19 1.22 -20.47
CA ALA A 230 -9.00 1.83 -21.52
C ALA A 230 -9.93 0.79 -22.15
#